data_695db3131b1989ea8a0018f1411a3cb9
#
_entry.id   695db3131b1989ea8a0018f1411a3cb9
#
_cell.length_a   1.000
_cell.length_b   1.000
_cell.length_c   1.000
_cell.angle_alpha   90.00
_cell.angle_beta   90.00
_cell.angle_gamma   90.00
#
_symmetry.space_group_name_H-M   'P 1'
#
loop_
_entity.id
_entity.type
_entity.pdbx_description
1 polymer ?
#
loop_
_entity_poly.entity_id
_entity_poly.type
_entity_poly.pdbx_seq_one_letter_code
_entity_poly.pdbx_strand_id
1 'polypeptide(L)'
;MGMAAEANRITYGNWRLPCGAAAFFIHKTISRNGGINMKELWNTAQVIFAAIGGWLGYFLGGCDGLLIALVVFVAVDYVTGVMCAISDKKLSSEVGFKGICRKVLIFLLVGIANILDVQVIGTGSVLRTAVVFFYLSNEGVSLLENAAHLGLPVPEKMKDILAQLHDRAEKEEN
;
A
#
# COMPACT_ATOMS: atom_id res chain seq x y z
N MET A 1 -57.90 -9.60 0.10
CA MET A 1 -57.52 -8.22 0.43
C MET A 1 -56.41 -8.31 1.46
N GLY A 2 -55.17 -7.98 1.11
CA GLY A 2 -54.06 -8.05 2.04
C GLY A 2 -52.72 -8.43 1.38
N MET A 3 -52.40 -7.83 0.23
CA MET A 3 -51.02 -7.74 -0.29
C MET A 3 -50.44 -6.45 0.24
N ALA A 4 -49.40 -6.53 1.02
CA ALA A 4 -48.34 -5.52 1.17
C ALA A 4 -47.63 -5.70 2.54
N ALA A 5 -46.52 -6.34 2.57
CA ALA A 5 -45.40 -6.07 3.49
C ALA A 5 -44.28 -7.12 3.30
N GLU A 6 -43.75 -7.21 2.10
CA GLU A 6 -42.52 -7.96 1.87
C GLU A 6 -41.52 -7.09 1.10
N ALA A 7 -41.09 -6.06 1.79
CA ALA A 7 -40.02 -5.23 1.30
C ALA A 7 -39.03 -4.96 2.44
N ASN A 8 -37.80 -5.33 2.13
CA ASN A 8 -36.61 -4.84 2.81
C ASN A 8 -36.08 -5.69 4.00
N ARG A 9 -35.66 -6.90 3.69
CA ARG A 9 -34.61 -7.54 4.47
C ARG A 9 -33.35 -7.61 3.61
N ILE A 10 -32.64 -6.53 3.54
CA ILE A 10 -31.26 -6.54 3.07
C ILE A 10 -30.47 -7.32 4.12
N THR A 11 -30.33 -8.60 3.86
CA THR A 11 -29.43 -9.47 4.60
C THR A 11 -28.03 -8.98 4.31
N TYR A 12 -27.40 -8.33 5.27
CA TYR A 12 -25.97 -8.15 5.30
C TYR A 12 -25.34 -9.54 5.29
N GLY A 13 -24.92 -9.97 4.12
CA GLY A 13 -24.28 -11.25 3.90
C GLY A 13 -23.02 -11.31 4.75
N ASN A 14 -23.00 -12.31 5.61
CA ASN A 14 -21.94 -12.68 6.52
C ASN A 14 -20.70 -13.12 5.68
N TRP A 15 -19.90 -12.17 5.20
CA TRP A 15 -18.65 -12.42 4.48
C TRP A 15 -17.56 -12.84 5.47
N ARG A 16 -17.78 -13.97 6.10
CA ARG A 16 -16.68 -14.71 6.72
C ARG A 16 -15.94 -15.37 5.58
N LEU A 17 -14.89 -14.75 5.08
CA LEU A 17 -13.93 -15.44 4.22
C LEU A 17 -13.38 -16.63 5.00
N PRO A 18 -13.53 -17.85 4.52
CA PRO A 18 -13.05 -19.01 5.23
C PRO A 18 -11.53 -19.08 5.06
N CYS A 19 -10.78 -18.52 6.02
CA CYS A 19 -9.34 -18.83 6.15
C CYS A 19 -9.08 -20.34 6.15
N GLY A 20 -10.10 -21.15 6.49
CA GLY A 20 -10.03 -22.61 6.41
C GLY A 20 -10.07 -23.18 5.00
N ALA A 21 -10.65 -22.49 4.01
CA ALA A 21 -10.73 -23.03 2.66
C ALA A 21 -9.36 -23.07 1.96
N ALA A 22 -8.54 -22.02 2.14
CA ALA A 22 -7.17 -22.00 1.62
C ALA A 22 -6.31 -23.09 2.28
N ALA A 23 -6.39 -23.23 3.60
CA ALA A 23 -5.69 -24.29 4.36
C ALA A 23 -6.15 -25.68 3.95
N PHE A 24 -7.45 -25.89 3.70
CA PHE A 24 -8.00 -27.17 3.26
C PHE A 24 -7.53 -27.53 1.84
N PHE A 25 -7.48 -26.56 0.91
CA PHE A 25 -6.96 -26.78 -0.44
C PHE A 25 -5.45 -27.09 -0.42
N ILE A 26 -4.67 -26.37 0.37
CA ILE A 26 -3.23 -26.62 0.52
C ILE A 26 -2.98 -28.03 1.08
N HIS A 27 -3.70 -28.43 2.13
CA HIS A 27 -3.57 -29.76 2.73
C HIS A 27 -3.99 -30.89 1.76
N LYS A 28 -5.02 -30.68 0.94
CA LYS A 28 -5.49 -31.65 -0.04
C LYS A 28 -4.51 -31.82 -1.21
N THR A 29 -3.81 -30.74 -1.61
CA THR A 29 -2.85 -30.75 -2.70
C THR A 29 -1.55 -31.45 -2.30
N ILE A 30 -1.09 -31.28 -1.05
CA ILE A 30 0.15 -31.90 -0.54
C ILE A 30 -0.02 -33.40 -0.30
N SER A 31 -1.26 -33.87 0.02
CA SER A 31 -1.51 -35.27 0.39
C SER A 31 -1.68 -36.23 -0.79
N ARG A 32 -1.65 -35.79 -2.04
CA ARG A 32 -2.19 -36.62 -3.12
C ARG A 32 -1.21 -37.20 -4.14
N ASN A 33 0.08 -36.93 -4.14
CA ASN A 33 1.00 -37.72 -4.99
C ASN A 33 2.47 -37.37 -4.75
N GLY A 34 3.34 -38.36 -4.69
CA GLY A 34 4.79 -38.26 -4.54
C GLY A 34 5.54 -37.73 -5.77
N GLY A 35 4.94 -36.87 -6.56
CA GLY A 35 5.56 -36.09 -7.64
C GLY A 35 4.90 -34.74 -7.73
N ILE A 36 5.67 -33.65 -7.51
CA ILE A 36 5.17 -32.28 -7.65
C ILE A 36 4.88 -32.04 -9.13
N ASN A 37 3.59 -31.99 -9.48
CA ASN A 37 3.18 -31.64 -10.83
C ASN A 37 3.35 -30.11 -11.00
N MET A 38 4.14 -29.68 -11.96
CA MET A 38 4.41 -28.26 -12.27
C MET A 38 3.13 -27.43 -12.40
N LYS A 39 2.07 -28.00 -12.96
CA LYS A 39 0.76 -27.33 -13.11
C LYS A 39 0.07 -27.11 -11.76
N GLU A 40 0.15 -28.07 -10.85
CA GLU A 40 -0.44 -27.96 -9.50
C GLU A 40 0.34 -26.95 -8.66
N LEU A 41 1.67 -26.94 -8.78
CA LEU A 41 2.51 -25.93 -8.12
C LEU A 41 2.15 -24.52 -8.60
N TRP A 42 1.99 -24.33 -9.91
CA TRP A 42 1.61 -23.05 -10.50
C TRP A 42 0.22 -22.59 -10.04
N ASN A 43 -0.76 -23.47 -10.06
CA ASN A 43 -2.11 -23.16 -9.57
C ASN A 43 -2.12 -22.82 -8.08
N THR A 44 -1.37 -23.56 -7.26
CA THR A 44 -1.25 -23.27 -5.83
C THR A 44 -0.60 -21.92 -5.58
N ALA A 45 0.46 -21.59 -6.31
CA ALA A 45 1.10 -20.28 -6.23
C ALA A 45 0.11 -19.14 -6.58
N GLN A 46 -0.65 -19.29 -7.66
CA GLN A 46 -1.68 -18.29 -8.03
C GLN A 46 -2.72 -18.09 -6.94
N VAL A 47 -3.21 -19.15 -6.31
CA VAL A 47 -4.19 -19.06 -5.21
C VAL A 47 -3.60 -18.35 -4.00
N ILE A 48 -2.35 -18.64 -3.65
CA ILE A 48 -1.64 -17.98 -2.55
C ILE A 48 -1.48 -16.47 -2.85
N PHE A 49 -1.03 -16.12 -4.06
CA PHE A 49 -0.88 -14.72 -4.45
C PHE A 49 -2.21 -13.99 -4.47
N ALA A 50 -3.27 -14.62 -4.96
CA ALA A 50 -4.62 -14.04 -4.95
C ALA A 50 -5.15 -13.83 -3.52
N ALA A 51 -4.89 -14.76 -2.60
CA ALA A 51 -5.28 -14.64 -1.20
C ALA A 51 -4.53 -13.51 -0.49
N ILE A 52 -3.21 -13.40 -0.71
CA ILE A 52 -2.38 -12.31 -0.18
C ILE A 52 -2.83 -10.97 -0.74
N GLY A 53 -3.04 -10.87 -2.06
CA GLY A 53 -3.51 -9.66 -2.71
C GLY A 53 -4.89 -9.22 -2.23
N GLY A 54 -5.82 -10.17 -2.07
CA GLY A 54 -7.15 -9.90 -1.53
C GLY A 54 -7.11 -9.41 -0.06
N TRP A 55 -6.26 -10.02 0.76
CA TRP A 55 -6.06 -9.58 2.14
C TRP A 55 -5.43 -8.20 2.23
N LEU A 56 -4.38 -7.94 1.44
CA LEU A 56 -3.75 -6.62 1.36
C LEU A 56 -4.73 -5.55 0.86
N GLY A 57 -5.52 -5.87 -0.18
CA GLY A 57 -6.56 -4.98 -0.67
C GLY A 57 -7.59 -4.63 0.41
N TYR A 58 -8.06 -5.62 1.17
CA TYR A 58 -8.94 -5.39 2.31
C TYR A 58 -8.28 -4.55 3.41
N PHE A 59 -7.04 -4.88 3.78
CA PHE A 59 -6.27 -4.16 4.81
C PHE A 59 -6.07 -2.69 4.44
N LEU A 60 -5.76 -2.40 3.18
CA LEU A 60 -5.51 -1.04 2.67
C LEU A 60 -6.78 -0.25 2.33
N GLY A 61 -7.97 -0.86 2.45
CA GLY A 61 -9.25 -0.22 2.17
C GLY A 61 -9.65 -0.18 0.69
N GLY A 62 -9.14 -1.13 -0.09
CA GLY A 62 -9.42 -1.27 -1.53
C GLY A 62 -8.38 -0.61 -2.43
N CYS A 63 -8.40 -0.98 -3.71
CA CYS A 63 -7.54 -0.41 -4.76
C CYS A 63 -8.26 0.75 -5.45
N ASP A 64 -8.29 1.91 -4.81
CA ASP A 64 -8.80 3.14 -5.40
C ASP A 64 -7.69 3.98 -6.08
N GLY A 65 -8.09 5.06 -6.75
CA GLY A 65 -7.16 5.93 -7.45
C GLY A 65 -6.13 6.59 -6.54
N LEU A 66 -6.47 6.86 -5.26
CA LEU A 66 -5.54 7.44 -4.30
C LEU A 66 -4.45 6.43 -3.90
N LEU A 67 -4.83 5.18 -3.62
CA LEU A 67 -3.87 4.14 -3.30
C LEU A 67 -2.96 3.83 -4.49
N ILE A 68 -3.51 3.79 -5.71
CA ILE A 68 -2.71 3.59 -6.93
C ILE A 68 -1.70 4.72 -7.09
N ALA A 69 -2.12 5.98 -6.93
CA ALA A 69 -1.22 7.12 -6.97
C ALA A 69 -0.10 6.98 -5.93
N LEU A 70 -0.42 6.64 -4.67
CA LEU A 70 0.58 6.44 -3.63
C LEU A 70 1.58 5.33 -3.99
N VAL A 71 1.11 4.19 -4.49
CA VAL A 71 2.00 3.09 -4.93
C VAL A 71 2.95 3.55 -6.02
N VAL A 72 2.45 4.30 -7.01
CA VAL A 72 3.28 4.82 -8.10
C VAL A 72 4.32 5.80 -7.57
N PHE A 73 3.92 6.77 -6.73
CA PHE A 73 4.84 7.74 -6.16
C PHE A 73 5.92 7.08 -5.30
N VAL A 74 5.53 6.15 -4.43
CA VAL A 74 6.46 5.37 -3.59
C VAL A 74 7.46 4.58 -4.45
N ALA A 75 7.00 3.94 -5.52
CA ALA A 75 7.87 3.17 -6.40
C ALA A 75 8.85 4.06 -7.19
N VAL A 76 8.35 5.17 -7.74
CA VAL A 76 9.19 6.11 -8.51
C VAL A 76 10.18 6.81 -7.61
N ASP A 77 9.77 7.23 -6.39
CA ASP A 77 10.70 7.83 -5.40
C ASP A 77 11.80 6.84 -5.01
N TYR A 78 11.47 5.58 -4.76
CA TYR A 78 12.48 4.58 -4.47
C TYR A 78 13.50 4.41 -5.61
N VAL A 79 13.02 4.31 -6.86
CA VAL A 79 13.88 4.18 -8.04
C VAL A 79 14.78 5.39 -8.19
N THR A 80 14.23 6.61 -8.08
CA THR A 80 15.02 7.85 -8.22
C THR A 80 16.00 8.03 -7.07
N GLY A 81 15.63 7.65 -5.83
CA GLY A 81 16.54 7.64 -4.69
C GLY A 81 17.72 6.68 -4.87
N VAL A 82 17.48 5.49 -5.44
CA VAL A 82 18.55 4.54 -5.81
C VAL A 82 19.45 5.14 -6.90
N MET A 83 18.88 5.83 -7.90
CA MET A 83 19.67 6.52 -8.94
C MET A 83 20.57 7.60 -8.33
N CYS A 84 20.08 8.40 -7.39
CA CYS A 84 20.88 9.38 -6.65
C CYS A 84 22.01 8.70 -5.87
N ALA A 85 21.73 7.62 -5.15
CA ALA A 85 22.74 6.88 -4.40
C ALA A 85 23.85 6.29 -5.31
N ILE A 86 23.50 5.86 -6.53
CA ILE A 86 24.46 5.39 -7.53
C ILE A 86 25.33 6.56 -8.01
N SER A 87 24.70 7.71 -8.33
CA SER A 87 25.39 8.92 -8.78
C SER A 87 26.42 9.40 -7.75
N ASP A 88 26.05 9.36 -6.47
CA ASP A 88 26.91 9.74 -5.35
C ASP A 88 27.94 8.68 -4.94
N LYS A 89 27.92 7.50 -5.57
CA LYS A 89 28.75 6.35 -5.21
C LYS A 89 28.56 5.89 -3.74
N LYS A 90 27.35 6.14 -3.18
CA LYS A 90 26.96 5.79 -1.82
C LYS A 90 26.00 4.61 -1.74
N LEU A 91 25.75 3.92 -2.86
CA LEU A 91 24.85 2.78 -2.89
C LEU A 91 25.39 1.65 -2.00
N SER A 92 24.62 1.25 -1.02
CA SER A 92 24.87 0.09 -0.16
C SER A 92 23.60 -0.69 0.09
N SER A 93 23.74 -1.99 0.42
CA SER A 93 22.60 -2.83 0.79
C SER A 93 21.82 -2.26 1.99
N GLU A 94 22.51 -1.62 2.92
CA GLU A 94 21.91 -0.99 4.09
C GLU A 94 21.01 0.19 3.69
N VAL A 95 21.49 1.07 2.82
CA VAL A 95 20.71 2.21 2.30
C VAL A 95 19.48 1.73 1.56
N GLY A 96 19.63 0.72 0.69
CA GLY A 96 18.51 0.14 -0.04
C GLY A 96 17.47 -0.51 0.88
N PHE A 97 17.93 -1.31 1.85
CA PHE A 97 17.04 -1.97 2.82
C PHE A 97 16.27 -0.97 3.70
N LYS A 98 16.96 0.06 4.21
CA LYS A 98 16.33 1.12 5.00
C LYS A 98 15.24 1.86 4.20
N GLY A 99 15.50 2.11 2.90
CA GLY A 99 14.51 2.68 1.98
C GLY A 99 13.27 1.79 1.86
N ILE A 100 13.42 0.48 1.62
CA ILE A 100 12.31 -0.47 1.54
C ILE A 100 11.51 -0.51 2.85
N CYS A 101 12.18 -0.60 4.01
CA CYS A 101 11.51 -0.61 5.31
C CYS A 101 10.62 0.63 5.51
N ARG A 102 11.13 1.81 5.16
CA ARG A 102 10.35 3.06 5.21
C ARG A 102 9.10 2.98 4.33
N LYS A 103 9.22 2.48 3.11
CA LYS A 103 8.09 2.34 2.18
C LYS A 103 7.05 1.32 2.69
N VAL A 104 7.48 0.22 3.30
CA VAL A 104 6.58 -0.74 3.94
C VAL A 104 5.81 -0.10 5.09
N LEU A 105 6.47 0.71 5.93
CA LEU A 105 5.81 1.43 7.03
C LEU A 105 4.71 2.38 6.54
N ILE A 106 4.89 3.05 5.40
CA ILE A 106 3.85 3.89 4.80
C ILE A 106 2.56 3.08 4.57
N PHE A 107 2.66 1.92 3.93
CA PHE A 107 1.48 1.08 3.67
C PHE A 107 0.89 0.48 4.94
N LEU A 108 1.70 0.17 5.96
CA LEU A 108 1.19 -0.25 7.27
C LEU A 108 0.37 0.86 7.93
N LEU A 109 0.82 2.11 7.88
CA LEU A 109 0.09 3.25 8.44
C LEU A 109 -1.21 3.53 7.68
N VAL A 110 -1.22 3.39 6.35
CA VAL A 110 -2.46 3.46 5.55
C VAL A 110 -3.45 2.37 5.98
N GLY A 111 -2.97 1.13 6.17
CA GLY A 111 -3.81 0.03 6.62
C GLY A 111 -4.35 0.23 8.03
N ILE A 112 -3.53 0.73 8.96
CA ILE A 112 -3.98 1.07 10.33
C ILE A 112 -5.06 2.16 10.28
N ALA A 113 -4.86 3.22 9.49
CA ALA A 113 -5.84 4.27 9.32
C ALA A 113 -7.16 3.74 8.75
N ASN A 114 -7.10 2.83 7.77
CA ASN A 114 -8.30 2.16 7.25
C ASN A 114 -9.02 1.33 8.32
N ILE A 115 -8.29 0.58 9.15
CA ILE A 115 -8.90 -0.18 10.24
C ILE A 115 -9.59 0.76 11.24
N LEU A 116 -8.96 1.88 11.59
CA LEU A 116 -9.55 2.87 12.49
C LEU A 116 -10.82 3.49 11.89
N ASP A 117 -10.81 3.84 10.60
CA ASP A 117 -12.00 4.36 9.92
C ASP A 117 -13.16 3.35 9.96
N VAL A 118 -12.89 2.07 9.68
CA VAL A 118 -13.93 1.04 9.56
C VAL A 118 -14.40 0.53 10.93
N GLN A 119 -13.49 0.31 11.89
CA GLN A 119 -13.81 -0.35 13.15
C GLN A 119 -14.11 0.60 14.30
N VAL A 120 -13.55 1.82 14.27
CA VAL A 120 -13.67 2.76 15.39
C VAL A 120 -14.59 3.92 15.02
N ILE A 121 -14.39 4.54 13.88
CA ILE A 121 -15.17 5.70 13.45
C ILE A 121 -16.51 5.25 12.83
N GLY A 122 -16.49 4.12 12.11
CA GLY A 122 -17.69 3.47 11.56
C GLY A 122 -18.27 4.14 10.31
N THR A 123 -17.74 5.27 9.86
CA THR A 123 -18.22 6.00 8.67
C THR A 123 -17.09 6.64 7.88
N GLY A 124 -17.05 6.36 6.58
CA GLY A 124 -16.13 7.03 5.67
C GLY A 124 -14.71 6.44 5.65
N SER A 125 -13.81 7.16 5.04
CA SER A 125 -12.39 6.84 4.91
C SER A 125 -11.53 8.09 5.18
N VAL A 126 -11.87 8.85 6.21
CA VAL A 126 -11.30 10.18 6.47
C VAL A 126 -9.84 10.07 6.90
N LEU A 127 -9.54 9.21 7.88
CA LEU A 127 -8.16 9.00 8.36
C LEU A 127 -7.29 8.39 7.27
N ARG A 128 -7.79 7.34 6.61
CA ARG A 128 -7.09 6.71 5.50
C ARG A 128 -6.74 7.72 4.41
N THR A 129 -7.72 8.53 4.02
CA THR A 129 -7.54 9.56 3.00
C THR A 129 -6.49 10.60 3.44
N ALA A 130 -6.58 11.08 4.67
CA ALA A 130 -5.60 12.03 5.23
C ALA A 130 -4.18 11.45 5.22
N VAL A 131 -4.01 10.21 5.68
CA VAL A 131 -2.71 9.52 5.70
C VAL A 131 -2.18 9.33 4.28
N VAL A 132 -3.03 8.91 3.31
CA VAL A 132 -2.61 8.76 1.91
C VAL A 132 -2.16 10.10 1.33
N PHE A 133 -2.89 11.18 1.53
CA PHE A 133 -2.51 12.51 1.04
C PHE A 133 -1.22 13.01 1.69
N PHE A 134 -1.04 12.79 2.99
CA PHE A 134 0.19 13.15 3.68
C PHE A 134 1.40 12.47 3.04
N TYR A 135 1.36 11.14 2.88
CA TYR A 135 2.50 10.43 2.28
C TYR A 135 2.64 10.69 0.77
N LEU A 136 1.55 10.88 0.04
CA LEU A 136 1.61 11.26 -1.37
C LEU A 136 2.35 12.59 -1.55
N SER A 137 2.09 13.55 -0.66
CA SER A 137 2.81 14.83 -0.66
C SER A 137 4.29 14.67 -0.32
N ASN A 138 4.62 13.89 0.72
CA ASN A 138 6.00 13.64 1.10
C ASN A 138 6.79 12.91 0.00
N GLU A 139 6.21 11.88 -0.60
CA GLU A 139 6.85 11.16 -1.71
C GLU A 139 7.02 12.07 -2.94
N GLY A 140 6.04 12.96 -3.19
CA GLY A 140 6.12 13.96 -4.26
C GLY A 140 7.27 14.96 -4.03
N VAL A 141 7.44 15.43 -2.80
CA VAL A 141 8.56 16.30 -2.42
C VAL A 141 9.89 15.57 -2.63
N SER A 142 10.02 14.36 -2.09
CA SER A 142 11.24 13.54 -2.24
C SER A 142 11.59 13.28 -3.70
N LEU A 143 10.58 13.02 -4.53
CA LEU A 143 10.77 12.84 -5.98
C LEU A 143 11.36 14.09 -6.65
N LEU A 144 10.89 15.28 -6.28
CA LEU A 144 11.40 16.55 -6.81
C LEU A 144 12.83 16.82 -6.32
N GLU A 145 13.15 16.49 -5.06
CA GLU A 145 14.50 16.56 -4.52
C GLU A 145 15.45 15.63 -5.28
N ASN A 146 15.06 14.39 -5.51
CA ASN A 146 15.81 13.43 -6.29
C ASN A 146 16.02 13.91 -7.73
N ALA A 147 14.98 14.47 -8.35
CA ALA A 147 15.08 15.03 -9.71
C ALA A 147 16.06 16.20 -9.77
N ALA A 148 16.00 17.13 -8.80
CA ALA A 148 16.94 18.25 -8.71
C ALA A 148 18.38 17.77 -8.48
N HIS A 149 18.56 16.75 -7.63
CA HIS A 149 19.87 16.16 -7.35
C HIS A 149 20.49 15.52 -8.60
N LEU A 150 19.66 14.89 -9.44
CA LEU A 150 20.08 14.33 -10.73
C LEU A 150 20.29 15.38 -11.84
N GLY A 151 20.14 16.67 -11.53
CA GLY A 151 20.40 17.78 -12.45
C GLY A 151 19.22 18.16 -13.35
N LEU A 152 18.02 17.64 -13.08
CA LEU A 152 16.83 18.10 -13.79
C LEU A 152 16.46 19.53 -13.34
N PRO A 153 16.05 20.42 -14.26
CA PRO A 153 15.63 21.76 -13.90
C PRO A 153 14.32 21.73 -13.15
N VAL A 154 14.36 22.06 -11.85
CA VAL A 154 13.16 22.22 -11.02
C VAL A 154 12.85 23.72 -10.94
N PRO A 155 11.61 24.16 -11.21
CA PRO A 155 11.22 25.56 -11.11
C PRO A 155 11.52 26.13 -9.71
N GLU A 156 12.04 27.37 -9.64
CA GLU A 156 12.43 28.03 -8.36
C GLU A 156 11.27 28.01 -7.32
N LYS A 157 10.02 28.26 -7.78
CA LYS A 157 8.85 28.21 -6.90
C LYS A 157 8.65 26.84 -6.22
N MET A 158 9.04 25.75 -6.88
CA MET A 158 8.96 24.41 -6.31
C MET A 158 10.08 24.20 -5.28
N LYS A 159 11.27 24.72 -5.53
CA LYS A 159 12.38 24.71 -4.56
C LYS A 159 12.02 25.47 -3.28
N ASP A 160 11.38 26.65 -3.43
CA ASP A 160 10.93 27.45 -2.29
C ASP A 160 9.87 26.71 -1.44
N ILE A 161 8.93 26.01 -2.09
CA ILE A 161 7.91 25.19 -1.40
C ILE A 161 8.58 24.03 -0.68
N LEU A 162 9.56 23.35 -1.30
CA LEU A 162 10.31 22.25 -0.71
C LEU A 162 11.08 22.72 0.54
N ALA A 163 11.76 23.85 0.45
CA ALA A 163 12.49 24.45 1.57
C ALA A 163 11.55 24.78 2.74
N GLN A 164 10.39 25.39 2.46
CA GLN A 164 9.39 25.71 3.49
C GLN A 164 8.80 24.47 4.17
N LEU A 165 8.61 23.38 3.43
CA LEU A 165 8.12 22.12 3.99
C LEU A 165 9.18 21.45 4.87
N HIS A 166 10.44 21.50 4.46
CA HIS A 166 11.56 20.98 5.24
C HIS A 166 11.73 21.74 6.57
N ASP A 167 11.73 23.08 6.52
CA ASP A 167 11.83 23.95 7.69
C ASP A 167 10.67 23.78 8.68
N ARG A 168 9.47 23.45 8.20
CA ARG A 168 8.32 23.14 9.06
C ARG A 168 8.47 21.80 9.78
N ALA A 169 8.94 20.76 9.06
CA ALA A 169 9.17 19.46 9.66
C ALA A 169 10.21 19.51 10.78
N GLU A 170 11.31 20.28 10.59
CA GLU A 170 12.33 20.46 11.63
C GLU A 170 11.84 21.25 12.86
N LYS A 171 10.88 22.17 12.68
CA LYS A 171 10.31 22.95 13.80
C LYS A 171 9.29 22.19 14.62
N GLU A 172 8.68 21.15 14.07
CA GLU A 172 7.74 20.29 14.80
C GLU A 172 8.45 19.15 15.55
N GLU A 173 9.73 18.87 15.25
CA GLU A 173 10.56 17.89 15.96
C GLU A 173 11.33 18.46 17.19
N ASN A 174 11.35 19.79 17.39
CA ASN A 174 11.98 20.47 18.53
C ASN A 174 10.92 21.10 19.46
#